data_511efa025c368d199a57c5e4522d2612
#
_entry.id   511efa025c368d199a57c5e4522d2612
#
_cell.length_a   1.000
_cell.length_b   1.000
_cell.length_c   1.000
_cell.angle_alpha   90.00
_cell.angle_beta   90.00
_cell.angle_gamma   90.00
#
_symmetry.space_group_name_H-M   'P 1'
#
loop_
_entity.id
_entity.type
_entity.pdbx_description
1 polymer ?
#
loop_
_entity_poly.entity_id
_entity_poly.type
_entity_poly.pdbx_seq_one_letter_code
_entity_poly.pdbx_strand_id
1 'polypeptide(L)'
;MNTMEEQKNLDSFQKKIDEGLKIEPKDWMPEAYRKQLIRMMSQHAHSEIVGMLPEGNWITRAPSLRRKAVLLSKVQDEAGHGLYLYSAAETLGVDRTELLQQLHTGKAKYSSIFNYPTLTWADVGAIGWLVDGAAIMNQTMLARGSYGPYSRAMVRICKEESFHNRQG
;
A
#
# COMPACT_ATOMS: atom_id res chain seq x y z
N MET A 1 -0.60 -2.10 34.18
CA MET A 1 -1.24 -0.80 33.91
C MET A 1 -2.53 -0.74 34.71
N ASN A 2 -2.88 0.42 35.29
CA ASN A 2 -4.10 0.53 36.11
C ASN A 2 -5.32 0.47 35.17
N THR A 3 -6.26 -0.42 35.43
CA THR A 3 -7.48 -0.64 34.60
C THR A 3 -8.27 0.65 34.32
N MET A 4 -8.26 1.62 35.24
CA MET A 4 -8.90 2.94 35.04
C MET A 4 -8.15 3.82 34.03
N GLU A 5 -6.83 3.79 34.00
CA GLU A 5 -6.03 4.54 33.02
C GLU A 5 -6.18 3.97 31.61
N GLU A 6 -6.21 2.65 31.50
CA GLU A 6 -6.44 1.97 30.23
C GLU A 6 -7.83 2.28 29.67
N GLN A 7 -8.88 2.29 30.51
CA GLN A 7 -10.23 2.66 30.09
C GLN A 7 -10.29 4.12 29.64
N LYS A 8 -9.67 5.06 30.35
CA LYS A 8 -9.60 6.48 29.96
C LYS A 8 -8.91 6.67 28.60
N ASN A 9 -7.84 5.93 28.35
CA ASN A 9 -7.12 5.99 27.07
C ASN A 9 -8.00 5.43 25.94
N LEU A 10 -8.73 4.34 26.19
CA LEU A 10 -9.63 3.73 25.22
C LEU A 10 -10.79 4.69 24.87
N ASP A 11 -11.38 5.34 25.86
CA ASP A 11 -12.45 6.31 25.66
C ASP A 11 -11.96 7.53 24.87
N SER A 12 -10.75 8.00 25.15
CA SER A 12 -10.12 9.10 24.40
C SER A 12 -9.83 8.71 22.95
N PHE A 13 -9.33 7.50 22.72
CA PHE A 13 -9.11 6.96 21.38
C PHE A 13 -10.43 6.85 20.62
N GLN A 14 -11.47 6.24 21.23
CA GLN A 14 -12.78 6.09 20.59
C GLN A 14 -13.39 7.44 20.25
N LYS A 15 -13.30 8.42 21.14
CA LYS A 15 -13.79 9.78 20.89
C LYS A 15 -13.13 10.41 19.66
N LYS A 16 -11.81 10.27 19.49
CA LYS A 16 -11.12 10.76 18.27
C LYS A 16 -11.67 10.10 17.01
N ILE A 17 -11.90 8.78 17.04
CA ILE A 17 -12.49 8.04 15.92
C ILE A 17 -13.89 8.56 15.59
N ASP A 18 -14.75 8.72 16.58
CA ASP A 18 -16.13 9.17 16.41
C ASP A 18 -16.21 10.61 15.88
N GLU A 19 -15.27 11.46 16.25
CA GLU A 19 -15.12 12.83 15.74
C GLU A 19 -14.46 12.90 14.36
N GLY A 20 -14.04 11.76 13.78
CA GLY A 20 -13.37 11.69 12.48
C GLY A 20 -11.93 12.26 12.49
N LEU A 21 -11.35 12.42 13.68
CA LEU A 21 -9.98 12.89 13.84
C LEU A 21 -8.99 11.78 13.51
N LYS A 22 -7.80 12.16 13.02
CA LYS A 22 -6.74 11.19 12.74
C LYS A 22 -6.01 10.80 14.02
N ILE A 23 -5.66 9.52 14.08
CA ILE A 23 -4.72 8.97 15.06
C ILE A 23 -3.32 9.15 14.48
N GLU A 24 -2.47 9.83 15.23
CA GLU A 24 -1.10 10.12 14.81
C GLU A 24 -0.09 9.18 15.54
N PRO A 25 1.16 9.04 15.08
CA PRO A 25 2.14 8.10 15.62
C PRO A 25 2.39 8.21 17.13
N LYS A 26 2.25 9.43 17.68
CA LYS A 26 2.44 9.70 19.11
C LYS A 26 1.19 9.49 19.96
N ASP A 27 0.04 9.31 19.32
CA ASP A 27 -1.19 9.06 20.05
C ASP A 27 -1.20 7.65 20.66
N TRP A 28 -1.80 7.55 21.82
CA TRP A 28 -2.11 6.23 22.36
C TRP A 28 -3.14 5.54 21.46
N MET A 29 -2.91 4.25 21.21
CA MET A 29 -3.82 3.40 20.44
C MET A 29 -3.84 1.98 21.02
N PRO A 30 -4.97 1.27 20.92
CA PRO A 30 -5.05 -0.13 21.33
C PRO A 30 -4.05 -0.99 20.54
N GLU A 31 -3.45 -1.96 21.21
CA GLU A 31 -2.48 -2.86 20.58
C GLU A 31 -3.08 -3.66 19.40
N ALA A 32 -4.35 -4.03 19.50
CA ALA A 32 -5.05 -4.69 18.40
C ALA A 32 -5.15 -3.80 17.15
N TYR A 33 -5.43 -2.50 17.33
CA TYR A 33 -5.46 -1.53 16.25
C TYR A 33 -4.07 -1.35 15.61
N ARG A 34 -3.02 -1.18 16.43
CA ARG A 34 -1.63 -1.09 15.98
C ARG A 34 -1.22 -2.31 15.16
N LYS A 35 -1.44 -3.52 15.66
CA LYS A 35 -1.12 -4.79 14.97
C LYS A 35 -1.85 -4.91 13.63
N GLN A 36 -3.12 -4.55 13.59
CA GLN A 36 -3.90 -4.61 12.36
C GLN A 36 -3.37 -3.61 11.32
N LEU A 37 -3.02 -2.39 11.73
CA LEU A 37 -2.42 -1.38 10.84
C LEU A 37 -1.08 -1.86 10.27
N ILE A 38 -0.19 -2.37 11.12
CA ILE A 38 1.11 -2.92 10.69
C ILE A 38 0.89 -4.00 9.64
N ARG A 39 0.00 -4.95 9.91
CA ARG A 39 -0.33 -6.04 8.98
C ARG A 39 -0.84 -5.50 7.64
N MET A 40 -1.78 -4.56 7.66
CA MET A 40 -2.37 -4.00 6.45
C MET A 40 -1.36 -3.22 5.62
N MET A 41 -0.61 -2.31 6.25
CA MET A 41 0.37 -1.49 5.55
C MET A 41 1.54 -2.31 5.00
N SER A 42 2.04 -3.28 5.78
CA SER A 42 3.12 -4.16 5.32
C SER A 42 2.68 -5.01 4.13
N GLN A 43 1.50 -5.63 4.21
CA GLN A 43 0.97 -6.44 3.10
C GLN A 43 0.71 -5.58 1.85
N HIS A 44 0.23 -4.36 2.02
CA HIS A 44 0.03 -3.41 0.92
C HIS A 44 1.38 -3.03 0.30
N ALA A 45 2.36 -2.60 1.11
CA ALA A 45 3.70 -2.28 0.63
C ALA A 45 4.36 -3.44 -0.13
N HIS A 46 4.24 -4.66 0.39
CA HIS A 46 4.72 -5.86 -0.30
C HIS A 46 4.02 -6.07 -1.65
N SER A 47 2.72 -5.79 -1.73
CA SER A 47 1.96 -5.92 -2.97
C SER A 47 2.44 -4.93 -4.03
N GLU A 48 2.72 -3.68 -3.66
CA GLU A 48 3.28 -2.67 -4.58
C GLU A 48 4.66 -3.12 -5.10
N ILE A 49 5.55 -3.56 -4.21
CA ILE A 49 6.90 -4.01 -4.60
C ILE A 49 6.86 -5.25 -5.51
N VAL A 50 5.99 -6.23 -5.21
CA VAL A 50 5.85 -7.42 -6.06
C VAL A 50 5.09 -7.09 -7.34
N GLY A 51 4.08 -6.22 -7.26
CA GLY A 51 3.23 -5.81 -8.39
C GLY A 51 4.00 -5.16 -9.53
N MET A 52 5.10 -4.46 -9.22
CA MET A 52 5.95 -3.87 -10.26
C MET A 52 6.66 -4.92 -11.16
N LEU A 53 6.85 -6.15 -10.69
CA LEU A 53 7.66 -7.15 -11.41
C LEU A 53 7.01 -7.67 -12.70
N PRO A 54 5.72 -8.07 -12.71
CA PRO A 54 5.05 -8.50 -13.93
C PRO A 54 5.11 -7.48 -15.05
N GLU A 55 4.93 -6.20 -14.73
CA GLU A 55 4.98 -5.10 -15.67
C GLU A 55 6.41 -4.71 -16.03
N GLY A 56 7.32 -4.71 -15.06
CA GLY A 56 8.75 -4.45 -15.25
C GLY A 56 9.39 -5.39 -16.29
N ASN A 57 8.98 -6.65 -16.29
CA ASN A 57 9.43 -7.64 -17.28
C ASN A 57 9.01 -7.30 -18.73
N TRP A 58 8.07 -6.38 -18.92
CA TRP A 58 7.58 -5.96 -20.23
C TRP A 58 8.16 -4.63 -20.73
N ILE A 59 8.94 -3.92 -19.93
CA ILE A 59 9.51 -2.61 -20.34
C ILE A 59 10.27 -2.72 -21.67
N THR A 60 11.12 -3.73 -21.84
CA THR A 60 11.87 -3.93 -23.09
C THR A 60 11.03 -4.54 -24.21
N ARG A 61 9.92 -5.20 -23.90
CA ARG A 61 9.07 -5.96 -24.82
C ARG A 61 7.81 -5.19 -25.26
N ALA A 62 7.50 -4.07 -24.61
CA ALA A 62 6.34 -3.24 -24.94
C ALA A 62 6.36 -2.82 -26.43
N PRO A 63 5.18 -2.74 -27.11
CA PRO A 63 5.08 -2.69 -28.58
C PRO A 63 5.56 -1.38 -29.20
N SER A 64 5.80 -0.32 -28.43
CA SER A 64 6.30 0.95 -28.95
C SER A 64 7.17 1.66 -27.91
N LEU A 65 8.02 2.59 -28.37
CA LEU A 65 8.84 3.42 -27.46
C LEU A 65 7.97 4.21 -26.47
N ARG A 66 6.82 4.73 -26.94
CA ARG A 66 5.86 5.41 -26.06
C ARG A 66 5.36 4.49 -24.95
N ARG A 67 4.97 3.25 -25.28
CA ARG A 67 4.48 2.27 -24.29
C ARG A 67 5.60 1.83 -23.33
N LYS A 68 6.84 1.73 -23.80
CA LYS A 68 8.01 1.46 -22.95
C LYS A 68 8.20 2.57 -21.91
N ALA A 69 8.15 3.83 -22.34
CA ALA A 69 8.33 4.97 -21.44
C ALA A 69 7.21 5.06 -20.39
N VAL A 70 5.95 4.86 -20.81
CA VAL A 70 4.79 4.83 -19.90
C VAL A 70 4.94 3.71 -18.87
N LEU A 71 5.31 2.52 -19.31
CA LEU A 71 5.45 1.37 -18.41
C LEU A 71 6.61 1.54 -17.43
N LEU A 72 7.74 2.13 -17.88
CA LEU A 72 8.85 2.47 -16.99
C LEU A 72 8.42 3.45 -15.90
N SER A 73 7.67 4.50 -16.26
CA SER A 73 7.15 5.47 -15.30
C SER A 73 6.23 4.78 -14.26
N LYS A 74 5.30 3.96 -14.74
CA LYS A 74 4.40 3.20 -13.86
C LYS A 74 5.18 2.31 -12.87
N VAL A 75 6.13 1.52 -13.34
CA VAL A 75 6.96 0.64 -12.49
C VAL A 75 7.73 1.43 -11.43
N GLN A 76 8.21 2.63 -11.76
CA GLN A 76 8.84 3.53 -10.79
C GLN A 76 7.86 4.03 -9.74
N ASP A 77 6.64 4.36 -10.13
CA ASP A 77 5.59 4.79 -9.21
C ASP A 77 5.23 3.66 -8.23
N GLU A 78 5.03 2.42 -8.71
CA GLU A 78 4.75 1.24 -7.86
C GLU A 78 5.86 1.01 -6.81
N ALA A 79 7.12 1.12 -7.22
CA ALA A 79 8.24 1.07 -6.27
C ALA A 79 8.16 2.19 -5.24
N GLY A 80 7.81 3.41 -5.66
CA GLY A 80 7.60 4.57 -4.79
C GLY A 80 6.45 4.37 -3.81
N HIS A 81 5.33 3.80 -4.27
CA HIS A 81 4.18 3.46 -3.43
C HIS A 81 4.58 2.51 -2.30
N GLY A 82 5.31 1.44 -2.62
CA GLY A 82 5.84 0.52 -1.62
C GLY A 82 6.69 1.23 -0.57
N LEU A 83 7.58 2.14 -0.98
CA LEU A 83 8.42 2.92 -0.07
C LEU A 83 7.62 3.86 0.84
N TYR A 84 6.56 4.52 0.33
CA TYR A 84 5.68 5.36 1.16
C TYR A 84 4.96 4.54 2.22
N LEU A 85 4.49 3.36 1.84
CA LEU A 85 3.78 2.46 2.74
C LEU A 85 4.69 1.89 3.82
N TYR A 86 5.92 1.50 3.47
CA TYR A 86 6.91 1.12 4.48
C TYR A 86 7.21 2.27 5.43
N SER A 87 7.38 3.50 4.92
CA SER A 87 7.58 4.68 5.78
C SER A 87 6.40 4.91 6.73
N ALA A 88 5.17 4.68 6.28
CA ALA A 88 4.00 4.76 7.15
C ALA A 88 4.01 3.65 8.21
N ALA A 89 4.41 2.42 7.87
CA ALA A 89 4.52 1.31 8.80
C ALA A 89 5.62 1.54 9.86
N GLU A 90 6.75 2.12 9.46
CA GLU A 90 7.85 2.48 10.38
C GLU A 90 7.41 3.42 11.49
N THR A 91 6.40 4.26 11.25
CA THR A 91 5.83 5.13 12.30
C THR A 91 5.15 4.36 13.44
N LEU A 92 4.87 3.06 13.23
CA LEU A 92 4.34 2.13 14.25
C LEU A 92 5.41 1.26 14.91
N GLY A 93 6.69 1.51 14.61
CA GLY A 93 7.82 0.85 15.26
C GLY A 93 8.28 -0.45 14.59
N VAL A 94 7.89 -0.71 13.34
CA VAL A 94 8.45 -1.83 12.57
C VAL A 94 9.67 -1.37 11.76
N ASP A 95 10.58 -2.29 11.48
CA ASP A 95 11.78 -2.04 10.68
C ASP A 95 11.52 -2.41 9.22
N ARG A 96 11.77 -1.46 8.30
CA ARG A 96 11.65 -1.67 6.86
C ARG A 96 12.55 -2.79 6.37
N THR A 97 13.77 -2.90 6.89
CA THR A 97 14.73 -3.92 6.50
C THR A 97 14.21 -5.30 6.83
N GLU A 98 13.59 -5.46 8.01
CA GLU A 98 12.96 -6.72 8.40
C GLU A 98 11.76 -7.05 7.50
N LEU A 99 10.92 -6.07 7.16
CA LEU A 99 9.79 -6.26 6.26
C LEU A 99 10.25 -6.71 4.86
N LEU A 100 11.28 -6.08 4.31
CA LEU A 100 11.87 -6.46 3.02
C LEU A 100 12.52 -7.85 3.10
N GLN A 101 13.21 -8.18 4.19
CA GLN A 101 13.78 -9.51 4.38
C GLN A 101 12.69 -10.58 4.43
N GLN A 102 11.57 -10.32 5.10
CA GLN A 102 10.42 -11.24 5.10
C GLN A 102 9.87 -11.45 3.68
N LEU A 103 9.79 -10.40 2.88
CA LEU A 103 9.36 -10.48 1.48
C LEU A 103 10.34 -11.34 0.66
N HIS A 104 11.63 -11.05 0.70
CA HIS A 104 12.66 -11.78 -0.05
C HIS A 104 12.79 -13.25 0.36
N THR A 105 12.49 -13.58 1.61
CA THR A 105 12.54 -14.98 2.12
C THR A 105 11.22 -15.73 1.95
N GLY A 106 10.21 -15.12 1.28
CA GLY A 106 8.91 -15.75 1.04
C GLY A 106 8.02 -15.89 2.28
N LYS A 107 8.34 -15.18 3.37
CA LYS A 107 7.56 -15.20 4.62
C LYS A 107 6.47 -14.13 4.66
N ALA A 108 6.56 -13.12 3.80
CA ALA A 108 5.59 -12.05 3.72
C ALA A 108 4.38 -12.43 2.85
N LYS A 109 3.24 -11.83 3.17
CA LYS A 109 2.03 -11.93 2.34
C LYS A 109 1.91 -10.70 1.46
N TYR A 110 1.47 -10.90 0.23
CA TYR A 110 1.13 -9.86 -0.75
C TYR A 110 -0.08 -10.33 -1.58
N SER A 111 -0.56 -9.50 -2.50
CA SER A 111 -1.68 -9.86 -3.37
C SER A 111 -1.33 -11.04 -4.28
N SER A 112 -2.07 -12.14 -4.16
CA SER A 112 -1.79 -13.39 -4.90
C SER A 112 -1.95 -13.26 -6.41
N ILE A 113 -2.60 -12.20 -6.91
CA ILE A 113 -2.72 -11.93 -8.34
C ILE A 113 -1.35 -11.83 -9.03
N PHE A 114 -0.35 -11.31 -8.33
CA PHE A 114 1.00 -11.15 -8.86
C PHE A 114 1.81 -12.44 -8.96
N ASN A 115 1.27 -13.57 -8.53
CA ASN A 115 1.84 -14.90 -8.76
C ASN A 115 1.53 -15.45 -10.17
N TYR A 116 0.59 -14.83 -10.88
CA TYR A 116 0.26 -15.24 -12.24
C TYR A 116 1.17 -14.57 -13.27
N PRO A 117 1.69 -15.33 -14.26
CA PRO A 117 2.59 -14.74 -15.25
C PRO A 117 1.83 -13.83 -16.22
N THR A 118 2.48 -12.76 -16.66
CA THR A 118 2.06 -11.91 -17.77
C THR A 118 2.68 -12.47 -19.06
N LEU A 119 1.92 -13.23 -19.82
CA LEU A 119 2.41 -13.92 -21.01
C LEU A 119 2.29 -13.07 -22.27
N THR A 120 1.32 -12.18 -22.32
CA THR A 120 1.01 -11.32 -23.46
C THR A 120 0.97 -9.84 -23.06
N TRP A 121 1.03 -8.95 -24.05
CA TRP A 121 0.82 -7.52 -23.82
C TRP A 121 -0.61 -7.21 -23.32
N ALA A 122 -1.58 -8.05 -23.68
CA ALA A 122 -2.95 -7.93 -23.17
C ALA A 122 -3.03 -8.22 -21.66
N ASP A 123 -2.22 -9.13 -21.14
CA ASP A 123 -2.16 -9.39 -19.69
C ASP A 123 -1.63 -8.16 -18.93
N VAL A 124 -0.65 -7.44 -19.49
CA VAL A 124 -0.16 -6.16 -18.93
C VAL A 124 -1.28 -5.11 -18.93
N GLY A 125 -2.03 -5.01 -20.02
CA GLY A 125 -3.20 -4.13 -20.09
C GLY A 125 -4.28 -4.51 -19.08
N ALA A 126 -4.51 -5.81 -18.87
CA ALA A 126 -5.46 -6.29 -17.88
C ALA A 126 -5.04 -5.94 -16.44
N ILE A 127 -3.75 -5.97 -16.12
CA ILE A 127 -3.24 -5.47 -14.82
C ILE A 127 -3.60 -4.00 -14.68
N GLY A 128 -3.18 -3.15 -15.61
CA GLY A 128 -3.40 -1.71 -15.56
C GLY A 128 -4.88 -1.33 -15.49
N TRP A 129 -5.77 -2.08 -16.11
CA TRP A 129 -7.19 -1.76 -16.07
C TRP A 129 -7.94 -2.41 -14.89
N LEU A 130 -7.78 -3.70 -14.66
CA LEU A 130 -8.56 -4.44 -13.67
C LEU A 130 -7.93 -4.39 -12.28
N VAL A 131 -6.62 -4.63 -12.18
CA VAL A 131 -5.94 -4.71 -10.88
C VAL A 131 -5.78 -3.31 -10.29
N ASP A 132 -5.28 -2.34 -11.09
CA ASP A 132 -5.14 -0.96 -10.64
C ASP A 132 -6.52 -0.31 -10.41
N GLY A 133 -7.51 -0.63 -11.22
CA GLY A 133 -8.90 -0.19 -11.00
C GLY A 133 -9.46 -0.67 -9.67
N ALA A 134 -9.22 -1.93 -9.30
CA ALA A 134 -9.60 -2.48 -8.00
C ALA A 134 -8.78 -1.87 -6.86
N ALA A 135 -7.48 -1.61 -7.09
CA ALA A 135 -6.60 -0.94 -6.13
C ALA A 135 -7.12 0.47 -5.80
N ILE A 136 -7.45 1.28 -6.81
CA ILE A 136 -7.99 2.64 -6.64
C ILE A 136 -9.24 2.63 -5.74
N MET A 137 -10.17 1.69 -5.96
CA MET A 137 -11.38 1.59 -5.16
C MET A 137 -11.06 1.35 -3.68
N ASN A 138 -10.16 0.42 -3.38
CA ASN A 138 -9.71 0.13 -2.02
C ASN A 138 -8.93 1.30 -1.41
N GLN A 139 -8.00 1.87 -2.13
CA GLN A 139 -7.12 2.95 -1.68
C GLN A 139 -7.90 4.24 -1.39
N THR A 140 -8.95 4.54 -2.17
CA THR A 140 -9.85 5.67 -1.93
C THR A 140 -10.55 5.55 -0.57
N MET A 141 -10.93 4.35 -0.16
CA MET A 141 -11.49 4.11 1.18
C MET A 141 -10.43 4.24 2.26
N LEU A 142 -9.22 3.70 2.03
CA LEU A 142 -8.09 3.80 2.95
C LEU A 142 -7.60 5.24 3.15
N ALA A 143 -7.74 6.11 2.14
CA ALA A 143 -7.45 7.54 2.26
C ALA A 143 -8.34 8.25 3.29
N ARG A 144 -9.52 7.67 3.59
CA ARG A 144 -10.42 8.13 4.67
C ARG A 144 -10.15 7.44 6.01
N GLY A 145 -9.23 6.49 6.05
CA GLY A 145 -8.90 5.71 7.24
C GLY A 145 -8.45 6.59 8.41
N SER A 146 -8.57 6.06 9.61
CA SER A 146 -8.34 6.80 10.85
C SER A 146 -6.87 7.04 11.17
N TYR A 147 -5.92 6.27 10.62
CA TYR A 147 -4.49 6.45 10.87
C TYR A 147 -3.87 7.47 9.92
N GLY A 148 -3.38 8.59 10.47
CA GLY A 148 -2.90 9.75 9.71
C GLY A 148 -1.82 9.44 8.67
N PRO A 149 -0.70 8.78 9.02
CA PRO A 149 0.36 8.46 8.06
C PRO A 149 -0.12 7.61 6.88
N TYR A 150 -0.94 6.59 7.12
CA TYR A 150 -1.49 5.74 6.06
C TYR A 150 -2.46 6.51 5.17
N SER A 151 -3.37 7.28 5.77
CA SER A 151 -4.32 8.14 5.04
C SER A 151 -3.61 9.11 4.10
N ARG A 152 -2.55 9.78 4.57
CA ARG A 152 -1.76 10.73 3.74
C ARG A 152 -1.03 10.04 2.60
N ALA A 153 -0.44 8.86 2.84
CA ALA A 153 0.18 8.05 1.79
C ALA A 153 -0.84 7.70 0.70
N MET A 154 -2.04 7.26 1.09
CA MET A 154 -3.11 6.91 0.14
C MET A 154 -3.57 8.08 -0.72
N VAL A 155 -3.65 9.29 -0.19
CA VAL A 155 -4.02 10.48 -0.99
C VAL A 155 -3.04 10.70 -2.15
N ARG A 156 -1.75 10.46 -1.94
CA ARG A 156 -0.74 10.56 -2.98
C ARG A 156 -0.83 9.39 -3.96
N ILE A 157 -0.84 8.17 -3.45
CA ILE A 157 -0.91 6.94 -4.26
C ILE A 157 -2.13 6.96 -5.19
N CYS A 158 -3.32 7.30 -4.69
CA CYS A 158 -4.53 7.38 -5.52
C CYS A 158 -4.41 8.33 -6.73
N LYS A 159 -3.63 9.42 -6.62
CA LYS A 159 -3.41 10.33 -7.74
C LYS A 159 -2.57 9.69 -8.83
N GLU A 160 -1.52 8.98 -8.44
CA GLU A 160 -0.60 8.30 -9.33
C GLU A 160 -1.29 7.07 -9.97
N GLU A 161 -2.03 6.29 -9.21
CA GLU A 161 -2.85 5.16 -9.68
C GLU A 161 -3.91 5.55 -10.72
N SER A 162 -4.48 6.73 -10.60
CA SER A 162 -5.43 7.24 -11.59
C SER A 162 -4.78 7.43 -12.98
N PHE A 163 -3.46 7.65 -13.03
CA PHE A 163 -2.70 7.64 -14.28
C PHE A 163 -2.50 6.22 -14.80
N HIS A 164 -2.13 5.27 -13.93
CA HIS A 164 -1.89 3.88 -14.28
C HIS A 164 -3.13 3.24 -14.91
N ASN A 165 -4.27 3.37 -14.27
CA ASN A 165 -5.54 2.81 -14.75
C ASN A 165 -5.93 3.30 -16.15
N ARG A 166 -5.59 4.54 -16.52
CA ARG A 166 -5.83 5.09 -17.87
C ARG A 166 -4.88 4.56 -18.94
N GLN A 167 -3.83 3.83 -18.57
CA GLN A 167 -2.87 3.25 -19.51
C GLN A 167 -3.16 1.78 -19.85
N GLY A 168 -4.00 1.11 -19.03
CA GLY A 168 -4.48 -0.26 -19.19
C GLY A 168 -5.53 -0.47 -20.30
#